data_6af25585e016b80ac183d72682651cfc
#
_entry.id   6af25585e016b80ac183d72682651cfc
#
_cell.length_a   1.000
_cell.length_b   1.000
_cell.length_c   1.000
_cell.angle_alpha   90.00
_cell.angle_beta   90.00
_cell.angle_gamma   90.00
#
_symmetry.space_group_name_H-M   'P 1'
#
loop_
_entity.id
_entity.type
_entity.pdbx_description
1 polymer ?
#
loop_
_entity_poly.entity_id
_entity_poly.type
_entity_poly.pdbx_seq_one_letter_code
_entity_poly.pdbx_strand_id
1 'polypeptide(L)'
;MGIQLLPLHRMEERHIGLTQAIADCFYEAACVCLDRHHAPPQEFDLHGDSFKQKTLVEWKSTDDRSKKAWANKDDATRDGAYAFALAATELCLGLCAVSRAETLTGADYYIGLRDKSTDDLENCFRLEVSGTDLDTYEVNRRLRGKVKQALKGKSNLPAIAAVVGFRVKLITMQKVYDES
;
A
#
# COMPACT_ATOMS: atom_id res chain seq x y z
N MET A 1 24.09 -1.91 -7.15
CA MET A 1 22.72 -1.75 -7.68
C MET A 1 22.20 -0.37 -7.30
N GLY A 2 21.60 0.34 -8.25
CA GLY A 2 20.94 1.63 -7.94
C GLY A 2 19.67 1.44 -7.12
N ILE A 3 19.27 2.48 -6.41
CA ILE A 3 17.97 2.50 -5.69
C ILE A 3 16.85 2.41 -6.72
N GLN A 4 15.93 1.48 -6.53
CA GLN A 4 14.77 1.31 -7.41
C GLN A 4 13.69 2.35 -7.11
N LEU A 5 13.02 2.82 -8.15
CA LEU A 5 11.89 3.73 -8.03
C LEU A 5 10.65 2.96 -7.57
N LEU A 6 9.92 3.50 -6.58
CA LEU A 6 8.61 2.98 -6.20
C LEU A 6 7.61 3.27 -7.34
N PRO A 7 6.95 2.26 -7.95
CA PRO A 7 6.17 2.43 -9.17
C PRO A 7 4.76 2.99 -8.89
N LEU A 8 4.68 4.26 -8.50
CA LEU A 8 3.42 4.94 -8.15
C LEU A 8 2.62 5.45 -9.36
N HIS A 9 3.27 5.65 -10.51
CA HIS A 9 2.61 6.20 -11.69
C HIS A 9 1.96 5.13 -12.55
N ARG A 10 0.78 5.46 -13.12
CA ARG A 10 0.05 4.62 -14.07
C ARG A 10 -0.15 3.19 -13.56
N MET A 11 -0.57 3.09 -12.30
CA MET A 11 -0.73 1.78 -11.63
C MET A 11 -1.81 0.93 -12.31
N GLU A 12 -2.84 1.54 -12.88
CA GLU A 12 -3.93 0.87 -13.61
C GLU A 12 -3.43 0.02 -14.80
N GLU A 13 -2.29 0.33 -15.36
CA GLU A 13 -1.70 -0.45 -16.46
C GLU A 13 -1.11 -1.78 -16.00
N ARG A 14 -0.84 -1.90 -14.70
CA ARG A 14 -0.19 -3.07 -14.11
C ARG A 14 -1.08 -3.78 -13.09
N HIS A 15 -1.97 -3.04 -12.45
CA HIS A 15 -2.89 -3.53 -11.44
C HIS A 15 -4.30 -3.64 -12.03
N ILE A 16 -4.65 -4.82 -12.55
CA ILE A 16 -5.94 -5.06 -13.23
C ILE A 16 -7.15 -4.76 -12.34
N GLY A 17 -6.97 -4.80 -11.02
CA GLY A 17 -7.99 -4.45 -10.02
C GLY A 17 -8.18 -2.94 -9.79
N LEU A 18 -7.49 -2.09 -10.55
CA LEU A 18 -7.62 -0.64 -10.48
C LEU A 18 -8.12 -0.06 -11.80
N THR A 19 -9.06 0.87 -11.71
CA THR A 19 -9.35 1.78 -12.83
C THR A 19 -8.39 2.96 -12.76
N GLN A 20 -8.22 3.68 -13.88
CA GLN A 20 -7.44 4.93 -13.90
C GLN A 20 -7.93 5.91 -12.81
N ALA A 21 -9.23 6.11 -12.69
CA ALA A 21 -9.81 7.04 -11.72
C ALA A 21 -9.44 6.67 -10.26
N ILE A 22 -9.43 5.38 -9.91
CA ILE A 22 -9.04 4.91 -8.59
C ILE A 22 -7.52 5.06 -8.38
N ALA A 23 -6.72 4.70 -9.37
CA ALA A 23 -5.26 4.84 -9.31
C ALA A 23 -4.85 6.31 -9.14
N ASP A 24 -5.45 7.22 -9.90
CA ASP A 24 -5.23 8.67 -9.80
C ASP A 24 -5.66 9.22 -8.44
N CYS A 25 -6.80 8.76 -7.91
CA CYS A 25 -7.29 9.13 -6.59
C CYS A 25 -6.30 8.73 -5.48
N PHE A 26 -5.82 7.50 -5.48
CA PHE A 26 -4.83 7.01 -4.52
C PHE A 26 -3.49 7.74 -4.65
N TYR A 27 -3.06 7.99 -5.88
CA TYR A 27 -1.82 8.73 -6.13
C TYR A 27 -1.90 10.17 -5.62
N GLU A 28 -2.99 10.90 -5.90
CA GLU A 28 -3.17 12.28 -5.43
C GLU A 28 -3.22 12.32 -3.90
N ALA A 29 -3.92 11.41 -3.25
CA ALA A 29 -3.93 11.27 -1.80
C ALA A 29 -2.52 11.05 -1.23
N ALA A 30 -1.73 10.18 -1.84
CA ALA A 30 -0.34 9.93 -1.45
C ALA A 30 0.52 11.18 -1.59
N CYS A 31 0.40 11.91 -2.70
CA CYS A 31 1.14 13.17 -2.91
C CYS A 31 0.81 14.21 -1.83
N VAL A 32 -0.46 14.35 -1.46
CA VAL A 32 -0.87 15.26 -0.38
C VAL A 32 -0.28 14.82 0.97
N CYS A 33 -0.25 13.52 1.26
CA CYS A 33 0.38 13.02 2.49
C CYS A 33 1.88 13.30 2.51
N LEU A 34 2.57 13.11 1.39
CA LEU A 34 4.00 13.39 1.26
C LEU A 34 4.32 14.86 1.45
N ASP A 35 3.57 15.73 0.80
CA ASP A 35 3.78 17.20 0.86
C ASP A 35 3.57 17.79 2.25
N ARG A 36 2.87 17.07 3.15
CA ARG A 36 2.76 17.49 4.55
C ARG A 36 4.09 17.47 5.30
N HIS A 37 5.01 16.62 4.86
CA HIS A 37 6.23 16.31 5.61
C HIS A 37 7.50 16.48 4.79
N HIS A 38 7.44 16.40 3.47
CA HIS A 38 8.62 16.28 2.61
C HIS A 38 8.49 17.10 1.33
N ALA A 39 9.64 17.35 0.70
CA ALA A 39 9.75 17.80 -0.69
C ALA A 39 10.27 16.65 -1.55
N PRO A 40 9.77 16.50 -2.79
CA PRO A 40 10.24 15.45 -3.70
C PRO A 40 11.67 15.70 -4.22
N PRO A 41 12.46 14.65 -4.54
CA PRO A 41 12.20 13.26 -4.24
C PRO A 41 12.66 12.85 -2.84
N GLN A 42 12.24 11.66 -2.37
CA GLN A 42 12.67 11.12 -1.07
C GLN A 42 13.02 9.64 -1.17
N GLU A 43 13.94 9.19 -0.33
CA GLU A 43 14.17 7.78 -0.09
C GLU A 43 13.28 7.28 1.05
N PHE A 44 12.62 6.14 0.83
CA PHE A 44 11.84 5.42 1.82
C PHE A 44 12.54 4.11 2.18
N ASP A 45 12.52 3.77 3.46
CA ASP A 45 12.86 2.44 3.91
C ASP A 45 11.71 1.47 3.61
N LEU A 46 12.02 0.30 3.09
CA LEU A 46 11.06 -0.73 2.71
C LEU A 46 11.46 -2.04 3.36
N HIS A 47 10.68 -2.45 4.35
CA HIS A 47 10.96 -3.61 5.18
C HIS A 47 9.90 -4.69 4.97
N GLY A 48 10.34 -5.92 4.78
CA GLY A 48 9.52 -7.12 4.77
C GLY A 48 10.14 -8.22 5.61
N ASP A 49 9.51 -9.39 5.65
CA ASP A 49 9.99 -10.52 6.46
C ASP A 49 11.40 -10.97 6.07
N SER A 50 11.73 -10.90 4.78
CA SER A 50 12.99 -11.41 4.22
C SER A 50 13.84 -10.33 3.55
N PHE A 51 13.44 -9.05 3.62
CA PHE A 51 14.19 -7.98 2.97
C PHE A 51 14.15 -6.67 3.76
N LYS A 52 15.23 -5.91 3.63
CA LYS A 52 15.32 -4.50 3.99
C LYS A 52 16.04 -3.79 2.86
N GLN A 53 15.39 -2.83 2.26
CA GLN A 53 15.96 -2.05 1.16
C GLN A 53 15.44 -0.63 1.18
N LYS A 54 16.03 0.23 0.35
CA LYS A 54 15.54 1.57 0.09
C LYS A 54 14.87 1.62 -1.27
N THR A 55 13.87 2.48 -1.38
CA THR A 55 13.24 2.82 -2.66
C THR A 55 13.17 4.33 -2.81
N LEU A 56 13.35 4.80 -4.04
CA LEU A 56 13.17 6.21 -4.37
C LEU A 56 11.69 6.49 -4.59
N VAL A 57 11.17 7.53 -3.97
CA VAL A 57 9.81 8.01 -4.16
C VAL A 57 9.86 9.36 -4.84
N GLU A 58 9.33 9.42 -6.05
CA GLU A 58 9.17 10.64 -6.83
C GLU A 58 7.69 10.99 -6.95
N TRP A 59 7.38 12.27 -6.79
CA TRP A 59 6.03 12.79 -6.98
C TRP A 59 6.07 14.24 -7.40
N LYS A 60 4.96 14.72 -7.91
CA LYS A 60 4.76 16.15 -8.17
C LYS A 60 4.06 16.76 -6.96
N SER A 61 4.63 17.85 -6.43
CA SER A 61 3.98 18.61 -5.36
C SER A 61 2.57 19.03 -5.75
N THR A 62 1.64 18.89 -4.80
CA THR A 62 0.23 19.20 -4.98
C THR A 62 -0.06 20.69 -4.85
N ASP A 63 -1.09 21.14 -5.52
CA ASP A 63 -1.60 22.51 -5.43
C ASP A 63 -2.57 22.68 -4.23
N ASP A 64 -3.00 23.91 -4.00
CA ASP A 64 -3.93 24.21 -2.91
C ASP A 64 -5.31 23.57 -3.09
N ARG A 65 -5.72 23.31 -4.33
CA ARG A 65 -7.00 22.65 -4.63
C ARG A 65 -6.98 21.18 -4.19
N SER A 66 -5.92 20.47 -4.54
CA SER A 66 -5.72 19.07 -4.09
C SER A 66 -5.63 18.99 -2.57
N LYS A 67 -4.89 19.89 -1.93
CA LYS A 67 -4.80 19.96 -0.46
C LYS A 67 -6.14 20.19 0.20
N LYS A 68 -7.01 21.02 -0.37
CA LYS A 68 -8.38 21.23 0.12
C LYS A 68 -9.28 20.03 -0.11
N ALA A 69 -9.18 19.38 -1.27
CA ALA A 69 -9.94 18.18 -1.58
C ALA A 69 -9.61 17.04 -0.59
N TRP A 70 -8.36 16.95 -0.17
CA TRP A 70 -7.86 15.98 0.80
C TRP A 70 -7.66 16.56 2.21
N ALA A 71 -8.48 17.51 2.62
CA ALA A 71 -8.37 18.15 3.95
C ALA A 71 -8.64 17.19 5.11
N ASN A 72 -9.45 16.15 4.90
CA ASN A 72 -9.57 15.06 5.86
C ASN A 72 -8.30 14.21 5.84
N LYS A 73 -7.51 14.34 6.91
CA LYS A 73 -6.20 13.66 7.02
C LYS A 73 -6.31 12.14 7.07
N ASP A 74 -7.36 11.61 7.68
CA ASP A 74 -7.55 10.17 7.82
C ASP A 74 -7.88 9.54 6.46
N ASP A 75 -8.75 10.18 5.67
CA ASP A 75 -9.08 9.75 4.32
C ASP A 75 -7.86 9.79 3.40
N ALA A 76 -7.12 10.90 3.40
CA ALA A 76 -5.90 11.05 2.59
C ALA A 76 -4.84 10.01 2.97
N THR A 77 -4.63 9.79 4.27
CA THR A 77 -3.65 8.81 4.77
C THR A 77 -4.04 7.38 4.41
N ARG A 78 -5.33 7.03 4.52
CA ARG A 78 -5.85 5.72 4.11
C ARG A 78 -5.66 5.49 2.61
N ASP A 79 -6.16 6.41 1.79
CA ASP A 79 -6.17 6.24 0.33
C ASP A 79 -4.77 6.36 -0.25
N GLY A 80 -3.93 7.24 0.28
CA GLY A 80 -2.51 7.33 -0.07
C GLY A 80 -1.73 6.07 0.30
N ALA A 81 -2.07 5.42 1.41
CA ALA A 81 -1.44 4.17 1.81
C ALA A 81 -1.73 3.03 0.83
N TYR A 82 -2.89 3.01 0.18
CA TYR A 82 -3.17 2.03 -0.89
C TYR A 82 -2.19 2.16 -2.05
N ALA A 83 -1.92 3.36 -2.52
CA ALA A 83 -0.93 3.57 -3.60
C ALA A 83 0.44 2.99 -3.22
N PHE A 84 0.93 3.32 -2.03
CA PHE A 84 2.24 2.88 -1.55
C PHE A 84 2.32 1.36 -1.31
N ALA A 85 1.31 0.78 -0.67
CA ALA A 85 1.28 -0.64 -0.38
C ALA A 85 1.21 -1.48 -1.66
N LEU A 86 0.38 -1.09 -2.62
CA LEU A 86 0.28 -1.77 -3.91
C LEU A 86 1.57 -1.63 -4.74
N ALA A 87 2.16 -0.43 -4.78
CA ALA A 87 3.46 -0.24 -5.45
C ALA A 87 4.58 -1.04 -4.78
N ALA A 88 4.57 -1.16 -3.45
CA ALA A 88 5.56 -1.94 -2.71
C ALA A 88 5.38 -3.45 -2.93
N THR A 89 4.16 -3.98 -2.99
CA THR A 89 3.92 -5.39 -3.32
C THR A 89 4.35 -5.72 -4.75
N GLU A 90 4.13 -4.79 -5.69
CA GLU A 90 4.62 -4.92 -7.07
C GLU A 90 6.15 -4.96 -7.11
N LEU A 91 6.80 -3.98 -6.48
CA LEU A 91 8.25 -3.84 -6.51
C LEU A 91 8.98 -5.03 -5.86
N CYS A 92 8.49 -5.49 -4.70
CA CYS A 92 9.20 -6.47 -3.88
C CYS A 92 8.79 -7.92 -4.13
N LEU A 93 7.53 -8.13 -4.53
CA LEU A 93 6.94 -9.46 -4.63
C LEU A 93 6.43 -9.79 -6.04
N GLY A 94 6.42 -8.83 -6.97
CA GLY A 94 5.82 -8.98 -8.29
C GLY A 94 4.31 -9.19 -8.27
N LEU A 95 3.64 -8.78 -7.17
CA LEU A 95 2.20 -8.96 -6.98
C LEU A 95 1.47 -7.63 -7.19
N CYS A 96 0.42 -7.68 -8.01
CA CYS A 96 -0.42 -6.53 -8.36
C CYS A 96 -1.85 -6.73 -7.86
N ALA A 97 -2.59 -5.63 -7.68
CA ALA A 97 -4.01 -5.71 -7.35
C ALA A 97 -4.79 -6.44 -8.44
N VAL A 98 -5.52 -7.47 -8.05
CA VAL A 98 -6.42 -8.25 -8.91
C VAL A 98 -7.84 -7.74 -8.78
N SER A 99 -8.30 -7.51 -7.56
CA SER A 99 -9.61 -6.92 -7.28
C SER A 99 -9.68 -6.31 -5.88
N ARG A 100 -10.62 -5.41 -5.67
CA ARG A 100 -11.02 -4.94 -4.33
C ARG A 100 -11.61 -6.12 -3.55
N ALA A 101 -11.23 -6.25 -2.29
CA ALA A 101 -11.79 -7.30 -1.46
C ALA A 101 -13.21 -6.94 -0.95
N GLU A 102 -14.02 -7.96 -0.75
CA GLU A 102 -15.35 -7.82 -0.16
C GLU A 102 -15.28 -7.61 1.35
N THR A 103 -16.35 -7.08 1.92
CA THR A 103 -16.48 -6.86 3.36
C THR A 103 -16.34 -8.19 4.13
N LEU A 104 -15.76 -8.16 5.32
CA LEU A 104 -15.54 -9.29 6.24
C LEU A 104 -14.48 -10.33 5.79
N THR A 105 -13.77 -10.11 4.70
CA THR A 105 -12.70 -11.02 4.28
C THR A 105 -11.39 -10.82 5.06
N GLY A 106 -11.27 -9.75 5.83
CA GLY A 106 -10.02 -9.34 6.46
C GLY A 106 -8.98 -8.93 5.42
N ALA A 107 -9.44 -8.24 4.38
CA ALA A 107 -8.60 -7.74 3.29
C ALA A 107 -9.15 -6.42 2.74
N ASP A 108 -8.23 -5.61 2.22
CA ASP A 108 -8.55 -4.42 1.42
C ASP A 108 -8.51 -4.76 -0.08
N TYR A 109 -7.52 -5.55 -0.49
CA TYR A 109 -7.32 -6.00 -1.87
C TYR A 109 -6.95 -7.48 -1.93
N TYR A 110 -7.30 -8.13 -3.04
CA TYR A 110 -6.63 -9.35 -3.49
C TYR A 110 -5.49 -8.96 -4.41
N ILE A 111 -4.31 -9.54 -4.16
CA ILE A 111 -3.11 -9.32 -4.97
C ILE A 111 -2.59 -10.66 -5.50
N GLY A 112 -2.12 -10.66 -6.73
CA GLY A 112 -1.62 -11.83 -7.44
C GLY A 112 -0.67 -11.45 -8.56
N LEU A 113 -0.22 -12.44 -9.34
CA LEU A 113 0.62 -12.20 -10.51
C LEU A 113 -0.09 -11.27 -11.50
N ARG A 114 0.67 -10.43 -12.20
CA ARG A 114 0.17 -9.38 -13.08
C ARG A 114 -0.86 -9.86 -14.13
N ASP A 115 -0.66 -11.04 -14.68
CA ASP A 115 -1.51 -11.58 -15.74
C ASP A 115 -2.65 -12.48 -15.23
N LYS A 116 -2.91 -12.44 -13.91
CA LYS A 116 -3.95 -13.27 -13.31
C LYS A 116 -5.34 -12.75 -13.67
N SER A 117 -6.26 -13.68 -13.97
CA SER A 117 -7.67 -13.37 -14.19
C SER A 117 -8.33 -12.85 -12.90
N THR A 118 -9.22 -11.86 -13.02
CA THR A 118 -10.01 -11.33 -11.90
C THR A 118 -11.03 -12.34 -11.34
N ASP A 119 -11.40 -13.34 -12.11
CA ASP A 119 -12.40 -14.35 -11.74
C ASP A 119 -11.81 -15.53 -10.96
N ASP A 120 -10.47 -15.64 -10.95
CA ASP A 120 -9.75 -16.69 -10.25
C ASP A 120 -8.83 -16.10 -9.19
N LEU A 121 -9.22 -16.28 -7.93
CA LEU A 121 -8.45 -15.84 -6.76
C LEU A 121 -7.52 -16.92 -6.21
N GLU A 122 -7.48 -18.09 -6.82
CA GLU A 122 -6.54 -19.14 -6.45
C GLU A 122 -5.10 -18.63 -6.57
N ASN A 123 -4.29 -18.90 -5.55
CA ASN A 123 -2.92 -18.39 -5.44
C ASN A 123 -2.77 -16.85 -5.29
N CYS A 124 -3.87 -16.14 -5.02
CA CYS A 124 -3.80 -14.74 -4.58
C CYS A 124 -3.50 -14.65 -3.08
N PHE A 125 -3.03 -13.47 -2.69
CA PHE A 125 -2.92 -13.06 -1.30
C PHE A 125 -4.00 -12.03 -0.98
N ARG A 126 -4.44 -12.02 0.27
CA ARG A 126 -5.19 -10.89 0.83
C ARG A 126 -4.20 -9.81 1.24
N LEU A 127 -4.44 -8.56 0.89
CA LEU A 127 -3.65 -7.42 1.33
C LEU A 127 -4.47 -6.57 2.30
N GLU A 128 -3.97 -6.38 3.52
CA GLU A 128 -4.48 -5.46 4.52
C GLU A 128 -3.56 -4.25 4.61
N VAL A 129 -4.11 -3.06 4.46
CA VAL A 129 -3.35 -1.80 4.38
C VAL A 129 -3.71 -0.85 5.51
N SER A 130 -2.73 -0.14 6.02
CA SER A 130 -2.91 1.02 6.88
C SER A 130 -1.87 2.09 6.59
N GLY A 131 -2.18 3.33 6.88
CA GLY A 131 -1.25 4.45 6.78
C GLY A 131 -1.24 5.28 8.06
N THR A 132 -0.14 5.99 8.31
CA THR A 132 -0.02 6.91 9.44
C THR A 132 0.91 8.07 9.13
N ASP A 133 0.62 9.23 9.69
CA ASP A 133 1.48 10.43 9.71
C ASP A 133 2.28 10.56 11.01
N LEU A 134 2.21 9.57 11.88
CA LEU A 134 2.88 9.56 13.18
C LEU A 134 4.28 8.92 13.10
N ASP A 135 4.76 8.44 14.22
CA ASP A 135 6.10 7.90 14.39
C ASP A 135 6.21 6.40 14.06
N THR A 136 7.43 5.88 14.19
CA THR A 136 7.72 4.46 13.94
C THR A 136 6.99 3.53 14.93
N TYR A 137 6.73 3.99 16.17
CA TYR A 137 5.96 3.22 17.13
C TYR A 137 4.53 2.97 16.62
N GLU A 138 3.89 4.01 16.07
CA GLU A 138 2.55 3.89 15.50
C GLU A 138 2.53 2.99 14.25
N VAL A 139 3.54 3.05 13.39
CA VAL A 139 3.69 2.13 12.25
C VAL A 139 3.68 0.68 12.75
N ASN A 140 4.49 0.36 13.74
CA ASN A 140 4.58 -0.99 14.31
C ASN A 140 3.29 -1.41 15.04
N ARG A 141 2.64 -0.47 15.73
CA ARG A 141 1.35 -0.73 16.40
C ARG A 141 0.26 -1.10 15.37
N ARG A 142 0.18 -0.34 14.28
CA ARG A 142 -0.77 -0.59 13.19
C ARG A 142 -0.48 -1.91 12.47
N LEU A 143 0.79 -2.22 12.24
CA LEU A 143 1.18 -3.50 11.64
C LEU A 143 0.66 -4.68 12.46
N ARG A 144 0.90 -4.68 13.78
CA ARG A 144 0.36 -5.73 14.67
C ARG A 144 -1.17 -5.79 14.63
N GLY A 145 -1.85 -4.64 14.54
CA GLY A 145 -3.30 -4.56 14.41
C GLY A 145 -3.80 -5.20 13.11
N LYS A 146 -3.14 -4.89 11.99
CA LYS A 146 -3.49 -5.45 10.66
C LYS A 146 -3.22 -6.96 10.58
N VAL A 147 -2.14 -7.44 11.15
CA VAL A 147 -1.88 -8.88 11.28
C VAL A 147 -3.01 -9.59 12.03
N LYS A 148 -3.42 -9.05 13.18
CA LYS A 148 -4.55 -9.60 13.95
C LYS A 148 -5.87 -9.55 13.17
N GLN A 149 -6.12 -8.49 12.41
CA GLN A 149 -7.31 -8.34 11.57
C GLN A 149 -7.32 -9.39 10.46
N ALA A 150 -6.19 -9.59 9.78
CA ALA A 150 -6.03 -10.59 8.73
C ALA A 150 -6.27 -12.03 9.25
N LEU A 151 -5.77 -12.36 10.45
CA LEU A 151 -5.99 -13.66 11.09
C LEU A 151 -7.47 -13.93 11.45
N LYS A 152 -8.25 -12.88 11.71
CA LYS A 152 -9.70 -13.00 12.00
C LYS A 152 -10.56 -13.05 10.75
N GLY A 153 -10.02 -12.75 9.59
CA GLY A 153 -10.74 -12.73 8.32
C GLY A 153 -11.24 -14.13 7.93
N LYS A 154 -12.44 -14.18 7.36
CA LYS A 154 -13.06 -15.43 6.87
C LYS A 154 -12.57 -15.74 5.47
N SER A 155 -11.33 -16.18 5.33
CA SER A 155 -10.77 -16.56 4.03
C SER A 155 -9.63 -17.55 4.23
N ASN A 156 -9.52 -18.50 3.31
CA ASN A 156 -8.45 -19.50 3.26
C ASN A 156 -7.18 -18.98 2.54
N LEU A 157 -7.24 -17.79 1.96
CA LEU A 157 -6.08 -17.23 1.27
C LEU A 157 -5.07 -16.66 2.28
N PRO A 158 -3.76 -16.83 2.02
CA PRO A 158 -2.73 -16.20 2.83
C PRO A 158 -2.86 -14.67 2.74
N ALA A 159 -2.36 -13.97 3.75
CA ALA A 159 -2.47 -12.52 3.83
C ALA A 159 -1.11 -11.84 3.95
N ILE A 160 -1.08 -10.57 3.55
CA ILE A 160 0.02 -9.64 3.77
C ILE A 160 -0.57 -8.41 4.44
N ALA A 161 0.01 -8.01 5.56
CA ALA A 161 -0.27 -6.74 6.20
C ALA A 161 0.78 -5.72 5.77
N ALA A 162 0.36 -4.54 5.34
CA ALA A 162 1.24 -3.45 4.94
C ALA A 162 0.88 -2.16 5.68
N VAL A 163 1.87 -1.46 6.18
CA VAL A 163 1.69 -0.14 6.82
C VAL A 163 2.66 0.86 6.23
N VAL A 164 2.13 2.03 5.90
CA VAL A 164 2.88 3.16 5.34
C VAL A 164 2.97 4.28 6.36
N GLY A 165 4.19 4.61 6.78
CA GLY A 165 4.49 5.78 7.61
C GLY A 165 5.01 6.92 6.74
N PHE A 166 4.14 7.86 6.37
CA PHE A 166 4.51 8.95 5.46
C PHE A 166 5.55 9.87 6.08
N ARG A 167 5.37 10.27 7.35
CA ARG A 167 6.30 11.15 8.04
C ARG A 167 7.67 10.51 8.25
N VAL A 168 7.71 9.26 8.64
CA VAL A 168 8.95 8.53 8.97
C VAL A 168 9.60 7.86 7.76
N LYS A 169 8.99 7.97 6.59
CA LYS A 169 9.48 7.40 5.33
C LYS A 169 9.74 5.91 5.41
N LEU A 170 8.74 5.17 5.93
CA LEU A 170 8.82 3.73 6.15
C LEU A 170 7.61 3.03 5.54
N ILE A 171 7.87 2.00 4.74
CA ILE A 171 6.88 1.02 4.30
C ILE A 171 7.26 -0.31 4.92
N THR A 172 6.36 -0.92 5.67
CA THR A 172 6.60 -2.24 6.26
C THR A 172 5.53 -3.22 5.83
N MET A 173 5.95 -4.45 5.50
CA MET A 173 5.07 -5.53 5.08
C MET A 173 5.39 -6.80 5.86
N GLN A 174 4.37 -7.54 6.23
CA GLN A 174 4.48 -8.81 6.94
C GLN A 174 3.52 -9.83 6.34
N LYS A 175 4.03 -11.00 5.99
CA LYS A 175 3.19 -12.15 5.63
C LYS A 175 2.49 -12.68 6.88
N VAL A 176 1.22 -12.99 6.74
CA VAL A 176 0.39 -13.53 7.82
C VAL A 176 0.07 -14.97 7.46
N TYR A 177 0.59 -15.88 8.27
CA TYR A 177 0.32 -17.31 8.15
C TYR A 177 -0.73 -17.70 9.19
N ASP A 178 -1.70 -18.50 8.78
CA ASP A 178 -2.59 -19.17 9.72
C ASP A 178 -1.77 -20.29 10.39
N GLU A 179 -1.49 -20.15 11.67
CA GLU A 179 -0.91 -21.22 12.47
C GLU A 179 -2.05 -22.22 12.80
N SER A 180 -2.42 -23.03 11.83
CA SER A 180 -3.35 -24.15 12.04
C SER A 180 -2.62 -25.42 12.44
#